data_74ba9356d6d09356f0b75d03877ca36b
#
_entry.id   74ba9356d6d09356f0b75d03877ca36b
#
_cell.length_a   1.000
_cell.length_b   1.000
_cell.length_c   1.000
_cell.angle_alpha   90.00
_cell.angle_beta   90.00
_cell.angle_gamma   90.00
#
_symmetry.space_group_name_H-M   'P 1'
#
loop_
_entity.id
_entity.type
_entity.pdbx_description
1 polymer ?
#
loop_
_entity_poly.entity_id
_entity_poly.type
_entity_poly.pdbx_seq_one_letter_code
_entity_poly.pdbx_strand_id
1 'polypeptide(L)'
;MASGVGARFGGNKLMAELCDAPLVGHVVRATDGLFSRRVVVTRHADVATLCETLGAQVILHDEPCRNDTVRLGMEAMDGCDTVTFVQGDQPLIRPASIAALLRAAERDAAGAVRRDAAGRGVADVAGCDAVGAALVDTAEDYAMGLDAVECDVDAAAGCDAAESDVAGAAKHDAVGCNAAESSVVRIWRTSFDGAPGAPVLFPSWAFDELRSLPRGKGGGFVAKAHAECVRTIEVSSEWELFDVDTRDDLEQLQTHVARCGSAGLPR
;
A
#
# COMPACT_ATOMS: atom_id res chain seq x y z
N MET A 1 -0.76 -0.02 -8.32
CA MET A 1 -0.46 0.48 -9.65
C MET A 1 -1.72 0.63 -10.44
N ALA A 2 -2.13 1.82 -10.64
CA ALA A 2 -3.05 2.14 -11.72
C ALA A 2 -2.38 1.95 -13.09
N SER A 3 -1.26 1.30 -13.14
CA SER A 3 -0.51 1.02 -14.36
C SER A 3 -0.77 -0.38 -14.93
N GLY A 4 -1.56 -1.20 -14.26
CA GLY A 4 -2.08 -2.42 -14.87
C GLY A 4 -2.97 -2.06 -16.06
N VAL A 5 -2.65 -2.58 -17.24
CA VAL A 5 -3.37 -2.29 -18.50
C VAL A 5 -4.81 -2.86 -18.47
N GLY A 6 -5.31 -3.30 -17.32
CA GLY A 6 -6.67 -3.86 -17.17
C GLY A 6 -6.97 -4.96 -18.19
N ALA A 7 -5.95 -5.69 -18.65
CA ALA A 7 -6.11 -6.65 -19.73
C ALA A 7 -7.18 -7.72 -19.42
N ARG A 8 -7.28 -8.13 -18.17
CA ARG A 8 -8.31 -9.07 -17.70
C ARG A 8 -9.68 -8.42 -17.52
N PHE A 9 -9.70 -7.13 -17.16
CA PHE A 9 -10.95 -6.40 -16.94
C PHE A 9 -11.53 -5.82 -18.26
N GLY A 10 -10.68 -5.60 -19.26
CA GLY A 10 -11.07 -5.02 -20.55
C GLY A 10 -11.32 -3.50 -20.50
N GLY A 11 -10.60 -2.80 -19.62
CA GLY A 11 -10.70 -1.35 -19.46
C GLY A 11 -10.11 -0.86 -18.14
N ASN A 12 -10.32 0.43 -17.83
CA ASN A 12 -9.89 0.99 -16.54
C ASN A 12 -10.80 0.49 -15.40
N LYS A 13 -10.36 -0.56 -14.70
CA LYS A 13 -11.14 -1.18 -13.61
C LYS A 13 -11.44 -0.20 -12.48
N LEU A 14 -10.55 0.74 -12.20
CA LEU A 14 -10.69 1.70 -11.10
C LEU A 14 -11.86 2.67 -11.29
N MET A 15 -12.24 2.89 -12.56
CA MET A 15 -13.41 3.70 -12.93
C MET A 15 -14.68 2.86 -13.09
N ALA A 16 -14.61 1.54 -12.87
CA ALA A 16 -15.81 0.71 -12.86
C ALA A 16 -16.72 1.08 -11.67
N GLU A 17 -18.01 1.14 -11.91
CA GLU A 17 -18.98 1.57 -10.92
C GLU A 17 -19.37 0.44 -9.98
N LEU A 18 -19.30 0.73 -8.67
CA LEU A 18 -19.90 -0.05 -7.61
C LEU A 18 -20.93 0.85 -6.91
N CYS A 19 -22.23 0.52 -7.04
CA CYS A 19 -23.32 1.37 -6.59
C CYS A 19 -23.24 2.77 -7.23
N ASP A 20 -22.96 3.81 -6.45
CA ASP A 20 -23.05 5.20 -6.86
C ASP A 20 -21.70 5.86 -7.15
N ALA A 21 -20.60 5.07 -7.17
CA ALA A 21 -19.27 5.63 -7.34
C ALA A 21 -18.28 4.63 -7.97
N PRO A 22 -17.25 5.12 -8.66
CA PRO A 22 -16.12 4.30 -9.11
C PRO A 22 -15.39 3.61 -7.96
N LEU A 23 -14.80 2.43 -8.21
CA LEU A 23 -14.08 1.64 -7.20
C LEU A 23 -13.06 2.47 -6.43
N VAL A 24 -12.18 3.20 -7.12
CA VAL A 24 -11.17 4.05 -6.47
C VAL A 24 -11.80 5.16 -5.62
N GLY A 25 -12.98 5.65 -5.99
CA GLY A 25 -13.70 6.66 -5.24
C GLY A 25 -14.11 6.19 -3.83
N HIS A 26 -14.51 4.92 -3.70
CA HIS A 26 -14.79 4.32 -2.39
C HIS A 26 -13.53 4.26 -1.53
N VAL A 27 -12.40 3.84 -2.10
CA VAL A 27 -11.13 3.75 -1.39
C VAL A 27 -10.64 5.12 -0.91
N VAL A 28 -10.67 6.12 -1.79
CA VAL A 28 -10.25 7.49 -1.43
C VAL A 28 -11.13 8.06 -0.32
N ARG A 29 -12.46 7.84 -0.36
CA ARG A 29 -13.36 8.23 0.74
C ARG A 29 -13.06 7.48 2.04
N ALA A 30 -12.73 6.18 1.96
CA ALA A 30 -12.38 5.40 3.15
C ALA A 30 -11.14 5.91 3.88
N THR A 31 -10.27 6.67 3.20
CA THR A 31 -9.06 7.28 3.78
C THR A 31 -9.30 8.71 4.29
N ASP A 32 -10.50 9.27 4.10
CA ASP A 32 -10.76 10.66 4.46
C ASP A 32 -10.65 10.92 5.96
N GLY A 33 -9.98 12.02 6.32
CA GLY A 33 -9.76 12.41 7.72
C GLY A 33 -8.85 11.47 8.54
N LEU A 34 -8.31 10.39 7.95
CA LEU A 34 -7.45 9.45 8.67
C LEU A 34 -5.95 9.78 8.54
N PHE A 35 -5.57 10.57 7.56
CA PHE A 35 -4.18 10.86 7.23
C PHE A 35 -3.97 12.36 7.05
N SER A 36 -2.80 12.85 7.43
CA SER A 36 -2.40 14.26 7.19
C SER A 36 -2.14 14.56 5.72
N ARG A 37 -1.74 13.53 4.97
CA ARG A 37 -1.46 13.62 3.54
C ARG A 37 -2.00 12.39 2.84
N ARG A 38 -2.69 12.60 1.72
CA ARG A 38 -3.19 11.53 0.85
C ARG A 38 -2.68 11.77 -0.56
N VAL A 39 -1.98 10.78 -1.12
CA VAL A 39 -1.42 10.85 -2.47
C VAL A 39 -1.93 9.68 -3.28
N VAL A 40 -2.45 9.95 -4.46
CA VAL A 40 -2.84 8.95 -5.45
C VAL A 40 -1.84 9.02 -6.61
N VAL A 41 -1.17 7.93 -6.88
CA VAL A 41 -0.24 7.82 -8.00
C VAL A 41 -0.91 6.99 -9.10
N THR A 42 -1.12 7.57 -10.25
CA THR A 42 -1.90 6.93 -11.33
C THR A 42 -1.36 7.26 -12.71
N ARG A 43 -1.66 6.39 -13.68
CA ARG A 43 -1.40 6.61 -15.11
C ARG A 43 -2.66 7.04 -15.87
N HIS A 44 -3.80 7.12 -15.19
CA HIS A 44 -5.10 7.36 -15.78
C HIS A 44 -5.60 8.76 -15.45
N ALA A 45 -5.80 9.60 -16.46
CA ALA A 45 -6.24 10.99 -16.29
C ALA A 45 -7.66 11.10 -15.68
N ASP A 46 -8.53 10.16 -15.98
CA ASP A 46 -9.88 10.07 -15.41
C ASP A 46 -9.85 9.76 -13.89
N VAL A 47 -9.00 8.83 -13.47
CA VAL A 47 -8.73 8.55 -12.05
C VAL A 47 -8.15 9.78 -11.37
N ALA A 48 -7.18 10.45 -12.00
CA ALA A 48 -6.56 11.65 -11.47
C ALA A 48 -7.62 12.73 -11.19
N THR A 49 -8.43 13.06 -12.18
CA THR A 49 -9.49 14.05 -12.04
C THR A 49 -10.48 13.73 -10.94
N LEU A 50 -10.90 12.46 -10.83
CA LEU A 50 -11.80 12.03 -9.76
C LEU A 50 -11.15 12.19 -8.38
N CYS A 51 -9.92 11.72 -8.21
CA CYS A 51 -9.23 11.73 -6.91
C CYS A 51 -8.93 13.17 -6.42
N GLU A 52 -8.62 14.09 -7.33
CA GLU A 52 -8.48 15.51 -7.03
C GLU A 52 -9.79 16.11 -6.49
N THR A 53 -10.94 15.77 -7.11
CA THR A 53 -12.25 16.23 -6.62
C THR A 53 -12.59 15.68 -5.24
N LEU A 54 -12.00 14.54 -4.87
CA LEU A 54 -12.13 13.93 -3.53
C LEU A 54 -11.06 14.42 -2.54
N GLY A 55 -10.30 15.45 -2.91
CA GLY A 55 -9.34 16.12 -2.03
C GLY A 55 -8.03 15.37 -1.81
N ALA A 56 -7.69 14.40 -2.66
CA ALA A 56 -6.39 13.76 -2.66
C ALA A 56 -5.39 14.53 -3.52
N GLN A 57 -4.13 14.56 -3.11
CA GLN A 57 -3.05 14.99 -4.00
C GLN A 57 -2.85 13.89 -5.06
N VAL A 58 -2.66 14.26 -6.33
CA VAL A 58 -2.48 13.30 -7.41
C VAL A 58 -1.14 13.48 -8.08
N ILE A 59 -0.49 12.37 -8.39
CA ILE A 59 0.69 12.29 -9.25
C ILE A 59 0.29 11.49 -10.48
N LEU A 60 0.11 12.19 -11.60
CA LEU A 60 -0.11 11.58 -12.91
C LEU A 60 1.24 11.32 -13.56
N HIS A 61 1.46 10.10 -14.04
CA HIS A 61 2.72 9.70 -14.68
C HIS A 61 2.47 8.72 -15.83
N ASP A 62 3.50 8.42 -16.61
CA ASP A 62 3.49 7.46 -17.71
C ASP A 62 4.52 6.33 -17.56
N GLU A 63 5.23 6.30 -16.43
CA GLU A 63 6.22 5.28 -16.12
C GLU A 63 5.60 3.87 -16.12
N PRO A 64 6.26 2.87 -16.76
CA PRO A 64 5.64 1.57 -17.02
C PRO A 64 5.62 0.62 -15.83
N CYS A 65 6.48 0.82 -14.84
CA CYS A 65 6.72 -0.20 -13.82
C CYS A 65 6.14 0.17 -12.46
N ARG A 66 5.84 -0.84 -11.67
CA ARG A 66 5.27 -0.73 -10.32
C ARG A 66 6.20 0.01 -9.36
N ASN A 67 7.49 -0.31 -9.36
CA ASN A 67 8.46 0.37 -8.54
C ASN A 67 8.49 1.88 -8.78
N ASP A 68 8.20 2.35 -10.01
CA ASP A 68 8.18 3.77 -10.32
C ASP A 68 6.98 4.46 -9.65
N THR A 69 5.82 3.81 -9.63
CA THR A 69 4.65 4.30 -8.89
C THR A 69 4.96 4.45 -7.40
N VAL A 70 5.61 3.44 -6.79
CA VAL A 70 6.02 3.51 -5.39
C VAL A 70 7.03 4.62 -5.16
N ARG A 71 8.07 4.71 -5.99
CA ARG A 71 9.09 5.75 -5.90
C ARG A 71 8.50 7.15 -5.96
N LEU A 72 7.65 7.43 -6.96
CA LEU A 72 6.97 8.73 -7.11
C LEU A 72 6.09 9.06 -5.91
N GLY A 73 5.37 8.07 -5.40
CA GLY A 73 4.59 8.24 -4.18
C GLY A 73 5.45 8.54 -2.95
N MET A 74 6.56 7.82 -2.79
CA MET A 74 7.49 8.03 -1.67
C MET A 74 8.20 9.38 -1.71
N GLU A 75 8.46 9.95 -2.89
CA GLU A 75 8.98 11.31 -3.04
C GLU A 75 8.00 12.36 -2.48
N ALA A 76 6.69 12.13 -2.66
CA ALA A 76 5.66 13.02 -2.12
C ALA A 76 5.44 12.85 -0.60
N MET A 77 6.05 11.83 0.02
CA MET A 77 5.91 11.52 1.45
C MET A 77 7.09 12.00 2.29
N ASP A 78 7.94 12.87 1.76
CA ASP A 78 9.05 13.43 2.53
C ASP A 78 8.56 14.14 3.80
N GLY A 79 9.26 13.87 4.91
CA GLY A 79 8.93 14.43 6.23
C GLY A 79 7.81 13.68 6.97
N CYS A 80 7.32 12.55 6.45
CA CYS A 80 6.38 11.70 7.16
C CYS A 80 7.13 10.63 7.98
N ASP A 81 6.58 10.26 9.14
CA ASP A 81 7.13 9.20 9.99
C ASP A 81 6.69 7.80 9.55
N THR A 82 5.52 7.73 8.92
CA THR A 82 4.94 6.48 8.41
C THR A 82 4.26 6.70 7.06
N VAL A 83 4.18 5.67 6.25
CA VAL A 83 3.40 5.64 5.02
C VAL A 83 2.50 4.41 5.00
N THR A 84 1.24 4.59 4.59
CA THR A 84 0.29 3.48 4.45
C THR A 84 -0.05 3.29 2.98
N PHE A 85 0.21 2.10 2.45
CA PHE A 85 -0.18 1.73 1.10
C PHE A 85 -1.58 1.13 1.12
N VAL A 86 -2.48 1.77 0.40
CA VAL A 86 -3.89 1.36 0.25
C VAL A 86 -4.12 1.03 -1.22
N GLN A 87 -4.74 -0.12 -1.49
CA GLN A 87 -5.04 -0.55 -2.86
C GLN A 87 -6.31 0.13 -3.38
N GLY A 88 -6.26 0.65 -4.61
CA GLY A 88 -7.38 1.38 -5.21
C GLY A 88 -8.53 0.48 -5.69
N ASP A 89 -8.32 -0.82 -5.74
CA ASP A 89 -9.25 -1.85 -6.19
C ASP A 89 -9.88 -2.69 -5.07
N GLN A 90 -9.66 -2.27 -3.79
CA GLN A 90 -10.34 -2.82 -2.61
C GLN A 90 -11.43 -1.87 -2.09
N PRO A 91 -12.56 -1.70 -2.78
CA PRO A 91 -13.54 -0.65 -2.49
C PRO A 91 -14.31 -0.82 -1.19
N LEU A 92 -14.27 -2.01 -0.58
CA LEU A 92 -14.97 -2.28 0.68
C LEU A 92 -14.09 -2.16 1.91
N ILE A 93 -12.83 -1.71 1.77
CA ILE A 93 -11.97 -1.43 2.93
C ILE A 93 -12.65 -0.40 3.84
N ARG A 94 -12.73 -0.69 5.13
CA ARG A 94 -13.43 0.18 6.08
C ARG A 94 -12.52 1.21 6.72
N PRO A 95 -12.98 2.45 6.89
CA PRO A 95 -12.25 3.46 7.68
C PRO A 95 -11.86 2.96 9.07
N ALA A 96 -12.73 2.16 9.70
CA ALA A 96 -12.47 1.58 11.02
C ALA A 96 -11.28 0.62 11.04
N SER A 97 -11.10 -0.18 9.98
CA SER A 97 -9.99 -1.12 9.83
C SER A 97 -8.66 -0.37 9.59
N ILE A 98 -8.69 0.67 8.73
CA ILE A 98 -7.55 1.56 8.53
C ILE A 98 -7.17 2.26 9.84
N ALA A 99 -8.15 2.83 10.55
CA ALA A 99 -7.91 3.47 11.84
C ALA A 99 -7.38 2.49 12.91
N ALA A 100 -7.80 1.23 12.88
CA ALA A 100 -7.27 0.20 13.77
C ALA A 100 -5.78 -0.10 13.47
N LEU A 101 -5.42 -0.14 12.17
CA LEU A 101 -4.04 -0.29 11.71
C LEU A 101 -3.15 0.86 12.22
N LEU A 102 -3.60 2.11 12.03
CA LEU A 102 -2.89 3.31 12.48
C LEU A 102 -2.69 3.28 14.00
N ARG A 103 -3.74 3.02 14.77
CA ARG A 103 -3.65 2.91 16.23
C ARG A 103 -2.72 1.78 16.71
N ALA A 104 -2.61 0.69 15.96
CA ALA A 104 -1.68 -0.38 16.29
C ALA A 104 -0.23 0.06 16.10
N ALA A 105 0.06 0.76 15.00
CA ALA A 105 1.38 1.33 14.73
C ALA A 105 1.77 2.42 15.74
N GLU A 106 0.86 3.31 16.11
CA GLU A 106 1.08 4.34 17.14
C GLU A 106 1.43 3.74 18.51
N ARG A 107 0.69 2.69 18.93
CA ARG A 107 1.00 2.00 20.19
C ARG A 107 2.37 1.31 20.16
N ASP A 108 2.75 0.76 19.02
CA ASP A 108 4.04 0.14 18.82
C ASP A 108 5.17 1.17 18.91
N ALA A 109 5.02 2.30 18.22
CA ALA A 109 5.95 3.42 18.27
C ALA A 109 6.11 3.99 19.69
N ALA A 110 5.01 4.22 20.40
CA ALA A 110 5.05 4.68 21.79
C ALA A 110 5.72 3.64 22.73
N GLY A 111 5.55 2.38 22.47
CA GLY A 111 6.22 1.29 23.19
C GLY A 111 7.72 1.23 22.91
N ALA A 112 8.14 1.52 21.67
CA ALA A 112 9.55 1.59 21.29
C ALA A 112 10.26 2.74 22.01
N VAL A 113 9.66 3.95 21.99
CA VAL A 113 10.20 5.14 22.68
C VAL A 113 10.37 4.90 24.19
N ARG A 114 9.41 4.25 24.84
CA ARG A 114 9.50 3.93 26.28
C ARG A 114 10.63 2.94 26.60
N ARG A 115 10.90 2.00 25.71
CA ARG A 115 12.01 1.03 25.90
C ARG A 115 13.36 1.71 25.76
N ASP A 116 13.53 2.61 24.79
CA ASP A 116 14.75 3.41 24.62
C ASP A 116 14.99 4.37 25.80
N ALA A 117 13.93 4.99 26.32
CA ALA A 117 14.01 5.86 27.50
C ALA A 117 14.38 5.11 28.79
N ALA A 118 13.99 3.85 28.91
CA ALA A 118 14.39 3.00 30.03
C ALA A 118 15.86 2.57 29.99
N GLY A 119 16.48 2.59 28.79
CA GLY A 119 17.89 2.25 28.57
C GLY A 119 18.86 3.45 28.59
N ARG A 120 18.36 4.68 28.42
CA ARG A 120 19.17 5.93 28.41
C ARG A 120 18.36 7.02 29.11
N GLY A 121 18.94 7.64 30.12
CA GLY A 121 18.28 8.70 30.90
C GLY A 121 17.58 9.75 30.04
N VAL A 122 16.37 10.04 30.42
CA VAL A 122 15.33 10.91 29.88
C VAL A 122 15.85 12.06 29.01
N ALA A 123 15.60 11.99 27.70
CA ALA A 123 15.46 13.18 26.88
C ALA A 123 13.96 13.35 26.56
N ASP A 124 13.45 14.53 26.85
CA ASP A 124 12.08 14.96 26.64
C ASP A 124 11.70 14.80 25.15
N VAL A 125 10.89 13.80 24.80
CA VAL A 125 10.35 13.65 23.46
C VAL A 125 8.94 14.22 23.48
N ALA A 126 8.84 15.48 23.10
CA ALA A 126 7.58 16.13 22.78
C ALA A 126 6.79 15.27 21.77
N GLY A 127 5.47 15.18 22.02
CA GLY A 127 4.53 14.29 21.34
C GLY A 127 4.78 14.13 19.85
N CYS A 128 5.09 12.88 19.46
CA CYS A 128 4.95 12.46 18.08
C CYS A 128 3.46 12.29 17.81
N ASP A 129 2.85 13.32 17.26
CA ASP A 129 1.60 13.13 16.52
C ASP A 129 1.96 12.19 15.35
N ALA A 130 1.48 10.95 15.40
CA ALA A 130 1.70 9.98 14.34
C ALA A 130 0.91 10.42 13.11
N VAL A 131 1.53 11.29 12.34
CA VAL A 131 0.97 11.86 11.13
C VAL A 131 1.29 10.90 10.00
N GLY A 132 0.43 9.88 9.84
CA GLY A 132 0.52 8.92 8.75
C GLY A 132 0.11 9.56 7.42
N ALA A 133 0.80 9.20 6.36
CA ALA A 133 0.41 9.52 5.00
C ALA A 133 -0.12 8.27 4.30
N ALA A 134 -1.19 8.41 3.52
CA ALA A 134 -1.72 7.33 2.70
C ALA A 134 -1.25 7.46 1.26
N LEU A 135 -0.65 6.41 0.74
CA LEU A 135 -0.42 6.22 -0.67
C LEU A 135 -1.46 5.24 -1.20
N VAL A 136 -2.37 5.71 -2.05
CA VAL A 136 -3.30 4.82 -2.75
C VAL A 136 -2.55 4.23 -3.94
N ASP A 137 -2.06 3.02 -3.75
CA ASP A 137 -1.49 2.20 -4.81
C ASP A 137 -2.59 1.34 -5.42
N THR A 138 -2.64 1.30 -6.73
CA THR A 138 -3.65 0.56 -7.49
C THR A 138 -3.07 -0.71 -8.11
N ALA A 139 -2.05 -1.30 -7.47
CA ALA A 139 -1.31 -2.43 -8.00
C ALA A 139 -1.85 -3.78 -7.54
N GLU A 140 -2.04 -4.63 -8.51
CA GLU A 140 -2.17 -6.08 -8.37
C GLU A 140 -0.90 -6.69 -7.76
N ASP A 141 -1.01 -7.59 -6.77
CA ASP A 141 0.01 -8.41 -6.10
C ASP A 141 0.51 -7.97 -4.71
N TYR A 142 -0.42 -7.75 -3.78
CA TYR A 142 -0.14 -8.03 -2.38
C TYR A 142 -0.53 -9.47 -1.99
N ALA A 143 -1.10 -10.23 -2.92
CA ALA A 143 -1.34 -11.65 -2.74
C ALA A 143 -0.01 -12.38 -2.60
N MET A 144 0.32 -12.81 -1.40
CA MET A 144 1.34 -13.80 -1.12
C MET A 144 0.82 -15.16 -1.56
N GLY A 145 0.72 -15.37 -2.86
CA GLY A 145 0.44 -16.65 -3.49
C GLY A 145 1.63 -17.02 -4.37
N LEU A 146 2.25 -18.13 -4.05
CA LEU A 146 3.23 -18.86 -4.81
C LEU A 146 2.97 -18.77 -6.32
N ASP A 147 4.06 -18.58 -7.01
CA ASP A 147 4.35 -18.81 -8.41
C ASP A 147 4.64 -17.56 -9.23
N ALA A 148 5.88 -17.56 -9.71
CA ALA A 148 6.38 -16.68 -10.73
C ALA A 148 5.48 -16.77 -11.97
N VAL A 149 4.67 -15.75 -12.21
CA VAL A 149 4.16 -15.52 -13.54
C VAL A 149 5.25 -14.73 -14.28
N GLU A 150 5.95 -15.43 -15.15
CA GLU A 150 6.80 -14.83 -16.17
C GLU A 150 6.00 -13.73 -16.87
N CYS A 151 6.50 -12.50 -16.81
CA CYS A 151 6.01 -11.46 -17.67
C CYS A 151 6.39 -11.86 -19.10
N ASP A 152 5.43 -12.25 -19.89
CA ASP A 152 5.59 -12.40 -21.34
C ASP A 152 6.16 -11.11 -21.93
N VAL A 153 7.43 -11.16 -22.26
CA VAL A 153 8.15 -10.14 -23.01
C VAL A 153 7.92 -10.37 -24.49
N ASP A 154 6.71 -10.13 -24.98
CA ASP A 154 6.43 -10.04 -26.40
C ASP A 154 5.60 -8.81 -26.70
N ALA A 155 6.26 -7.66 -26.76
CA ALA A 155 5.98 -6.52 -27.65
C ALA A 155 6.82 -5.29 -27.30
N ALA A 156 8.13 -5.31 -27.53
CA ALA A 156 8.88 -4.09 -27.83
C ALA A 156 10.18 -4.48 -28.52
N ALA A 157 10.15 -4.47 -29.82
CA ALA A 157 11.36 -4.49 -30.63
C ALA A 157 12.18 -3.22 -30.38
N GLY A 158 13.46 -3.40 -30.07
CA GLY A 158 14.50 -2.42 -30.28
C GLY A 158 14.91 -1.58 -29.07
N CYS A 159 15.79 -2.12 -28.25
CA CYS A 159 16.89 -1.35 -27.65
C CYS A 159 18.05 -2.33 -27.42
N ASP A 160 19.13 -2.06 -28.11
CA ASP A 160 20.37 -2.84 -28.08
C ASP A 160 20.94 -3.00 -26.68
N ALA A 161 21.26 -4.24 -26.36
CA ALA A 161 21.96 -4.64 -25.16
C ALA A 161 23.40 -4.10 -25.18
N ALA A 162 23.72 -3.29 -24.21
CA ALA A 162 25.09 -3.15 -23.74
C ALA A 162 25.23 -3.95 -22.43
N GLU A 163 25.83 -5.12 -22.55
CA GLU A 163 26.32 -5.88 -21.41
C GLU A 163 27.40 -5.03 -20.71
N SER A 164 27.19 -4.67 -19.47
CA SER A 164 28.24 -4.30 -18.55
C SER A 164 28.08 -5.09 -17.26
N ASP A 165 28.95 -6.08 -17.11
CA ASP A 165 29.27 -6.74 -15.85
C ASP A 165 29.48 -5.72 -14.74
N VAL A 166 28.60 -5.67 -13.78
CA VAL A 166 28.89 -5.09 -12.47
C VAL A 166 28.59 -6.15 -11.40
N ALA A 167 29.53 -7.06 -11.24
CA ALA A 167 29.69 -7.79 -9.99
C ALA A 167 30.13 -6.78 -8.92
N GLY A 168 29.21 -6.39 -8.06
CA GLY A 168 29.43 -5.48 -6.96
C GLY A 168 28.19 -5.44 -6.08
N ALA A 169 27.78 -6.60 -5.55
CA ALA A 169 26.82 -6.64 -4.48
C ALA A 169 27.45 -5.99 -3.24
N ALA A 170 27.21 -4.70 -3.06
CA ALA A 170 27.35 -4.07 -1.76
C ALA A 170 26.36 -4.78 -0.84
N LYS A 171 26.88 -5.59 0.06
CA LYS A 171 26.13 -6.06 1.23
C LYS A 171 25.83 -4.80 2.04
N HIS A 172 24.64 -4.24 1.84
CA HIS A 172 24.05 -3.40 2.86
C HIS A 172 23.89 -4.30 4.08
N ASP A 173 24.58 -3.98 5.15
CA ASP A 173 24.36 -4.59 6.45
C ASP A 173 22.87 -4.38 6.75
N ALA A 174 22.10 -5.46 6.60
CA ALA A 174 20.73 -5.49 7.04
C ALA A 174 20.77 -5.15 8.53
N VAL A 175 20.18 -4.04 8.91
CA VAL A 175 19.89 -3.75 10.32
C VAL A 175 18.93 -4.84 10.75
N GLY A 176 19.48 -5.95 11.22
CA GLY A 176 18.73 -7.12 11.61
C GLY A 176 17.81 -6.74 12.75
N CYS A 177 16.51 -6.80 12.49
CA CYS A 177 15.49 -6.79 13.53
C CYS A 177 15.62 -8.08 14.35
N ASN A 178 16.50 -8.09 15.35
CA ASN A 178 16.50 -9.16 16.34
C ASN A 178 15.16 -9.10 17.09
N ALA A 179 14.29 -10.08 16.84
CA ALA A 179 12.90 -10.13 17.28
C ALA A 179 12.71 -10.12 18.82
N ALA A 180 13.77 -10.24 19.60
CA ALA A 180 13.71 -10.39 21.05
C ALA A 180 13.78 -9.07 21.85
N GLU A 181 14.32 -7.97 21.31
CA GLU A 181 14.59 -6.74 22.09
C GLU A 181 14.41 -5.45 21.29
N SER A 182 13.66 -5.45 20.19
CA SER A 182 13.68 -4.35 19.25
C SER A 182 12.83 -3.15 19.68
N SER A 183 13.47 -2.01 19.90
CA SER A 183 12.88 -0.67 19.92
C SER A 183 12.38 -0.22 18.52
N VAL A 184 12.41 -1.09 17.52
CA VAL A 184 12.06 -0.78 16.14
C VAL A 184 10.55 -0.81 15.96
N VAL A 185 10.00 0.27 15.41
CA VAL A 185 8.60 0.34 14.96
C VAL A 185 8.38 -0.67 13.83
N ARG A 186 7.30 -1.43 13.91
CA ARG A 186 7.03 -2.55 13.02
C ARG A 186 6.29 -2.14 11.76
N ILE A 187 6.37 -3.00 10.74
CA ILE A 187 5.46 -2.95 9.58
C ILE A 187 4.12 -3.54 10.04
N TRP A 188 3.03 -2.83 9.78
CA TRP A 188 1.69 -3.29 10.11
C TRP A 188 0.87 -3.50 8.85
N ARG A 189 0.07 -4.56 8.80
CA ARG A 189 -0.83 -4.84 7.69
C ARG A 189 -2.16 -5.42 8.15
N THR A 190 -3.15 -5.34 7.30
CA THR A 190 -4.42 -6.03 7.52
C THR A 190 -4.31 -7.52 7.20
N SER A 191 -5.20 -8.33 7.80
CA SER A 191 -5.34 -9.76 7.53
C SER A 191 -6.79 -10.19 7.71
N PHE A 192 -7.15 -11.31 7.07
CA PHE A 192 -8.41 -12.00 7.32
C PHE A 192 -8.13 -13.51 7.39
N ASP A 193 -8.57 -14.16 8.47
CA ASP A 193 -8.31 -15.58 8.77
C ASP A 193 -6.83 -15.96 8.61
N GLY A 194 -5.95 -15.06 9.08
CA GLY A 194 -4.49 -15.22 8.99
C GLY A 194 -3.89 -14.93 7.60
N ALA A 195 -4.71 -14.78 6.56
CA ALA A 195 -4.24 -14.40 5.24
C ALA A 195 -3.93 -12.90 5.20
N PRO A 196 -2.69 -12.49 4.86
CA PRO A 196 -2.29 -11.09 4.87
C PRO A 196 -2.83 -10.35 3.65
N GLY A 197 -3.30 -9.11 3.87
CA GLY A 197 -3.86 -8.21 2.86
C GLY A 197 -3.25 -6.79 2.91
N ALA A 198 -3.88 -5.88 2.23
CA ALA A 198 -3.67 -4.43 2.32
C ALA A 198 -4.87 -3.79 3.05
N PRO A 199 -4.70 -2.63 3.67
CA PRO A 199 -3.54 -1.72 3.70
C PRO A 199 -2.30 -2.25 4.42
N VAL A 200 -1.13 -1.73 4.00
CA VAL A 200 0.15 -2.00 4.67
C VAL A 200 0.80 -0.69 5.07
N LEU A 201 1.14 -0.55 6.35
CA LEU A 201 1.83 0.59 6.92
C LEU A 201 3.32 0.28 7.09
N PHE A 202 4.14 1.17 6.58
CA PHE A 202 5.60 1.12 6.69
C PHE A 202 6.11 2.28 7.55
N PRO A 203 6.96 2.02 8.52
CA PRO A 203 7.70 3.06 9.25
C PRO A 203 8.84 3.65 8.43
N SER A 204 9.35 4.80 8.86
CA SER A 204 10.36 5.57 8.14
C SER A 204 11.65 4.80 7.83
N TRP A 205 12.05 3.83 8.67
CA TRP A 205 13.23 3.01 8.39
C TRP A 205 13.14 2.17 7.11
N ALA A 206 11.92 1.88 6.63
CA ALA A 206 11.68 1.14 5.39
C ALA A 206 11.67 2.03 4.13
N PHE A 207 11.76 3.37 4.29
CA PHE A 207 11.53 4.29 3.17
C PHE A 207 12.61 4.22 2.08
N ASP A 208 13.85 4.03 2.46
CA ASP A 208 14.94 3.93 1.48
C ASP A 208 14.83 2.67 0.62
N GLU A 209 14.40 1.57 1.21
CA GLU A 209 14.10 0.34 0.48
C GLU A 209 12.89 0.50 -0.44
N LEU A 210 11.83 1.20 0.02
CA LEU A 210 10.67 1.51 -0.81
C LEU A 210 11.00 2.43 -2.00
N ARG A 211 11.95 3.36 -1.84
CA ARG A 211 12.43 4.22 -2.93
C ARG A 211 13.32 3.49 -3.93
N SER A 212 14.02 2.44 -3.48
CA SER A 212 15.00 1.67 -4.26
C SER A 212 14.51 0.29 -4.69
N LEU A 213 13.21 0.08 -4.78
CA LEU A 213 12.61 -1.19 -5.16
C LEU A 213 13.12 -1.71 -6.51
N PRO A 214 13.42 -3.00 -6.63
CA PRO A 214 13.73 -3.61 -7.92
C PRO A 214 12.58 -3.45 -8.92
N ARG A 215 12.91 -3.48 -10.20
CA ARG A 215 11.93 -3.32 -11.29
C ARG A 215 10.75 -4.28 -11.13
N GLY A 216 9.53 -3.75 -11.24
CA GLY A 216 8.30 -4.50 -11.14
C GLY A 216 7.89 -4.92 -9.72
N LYS A 217 8.69 -4.60 -8.68
CA LYS A 217 8.34 -4.88 -7.29
C LYS A 217 7.57 -3.72 -6.66
N GLY A 218 6.73 -4.03 -5.68
CA GLY A 218 5.98 -3.08 -4.86
C GLY A 218 6.34 -3.22 -3.39
N GLY A 219 5.64 -2.52 -2.49
CA GLY A 219 5.90 -2.54 -1.05
C GLY A 219 5.86 -3.92 -0.40
N GLY A 220 5.09 -4.86 -0.96
CA GLY A 220 5.08 -6.25 -0.50
C GLY A 220 6.45 -6.94 -0.55
N PHE A 221 7.35 -6.49 -1.45
CA PHE A 221 8.73 -6.98 -1.50
C PHE A 221 9.49 -6.64 -0.21
N VAL A 222 9.37 -5.41 0.28
CA VAL A 222 9.99 -4.97 1.54
C VAL A 222 9.36 -5.69 2.74
N ALA A 223 8.02 -5.78 2.79
CA ALA A 223 7.34 -6.49 3.86
C ALA A 223 7.75 -7.98 3.93
N LYS A 224 8.00 -8.63 2.78
CA LYS A 224 8.48 -10.01 2.73
C LYS A 224 9.95 -10.13 3.18
N ALA A 225 10.80 -9.16 2.82
CA ALA A 225 12.20 -9.14 3.24
C ALA A 225 12.36 -8.99 4.76
N HIS A 226 11.39 -8.34 5.42
CA HIS A 226 11.35 -8.09 6.87
C HIS A 226 10.17 -8.79 7.55
N ALA A 227 9.88 -10.02 7.17
CA ALA A 227 8.71 -10.77 7.64
C ALA A 227 8.63 -10.87 9.19
N GLU A 228 9.77 -10.93 9.86
CA GLU A 228 9.86 -10.95 11.33
C GLU A 228 9.40 -9.65 11.99
N CYS A 229 9.51 -8.52 11.27
CA CYS A 229 9.06 -7.20 11.71
C CYS A 229 7.59 -6.92 11.34
N VAL A 230 6.93 -7.82 10.59
CA VAL A 230 5.53 -7.65 10.19
C VAL A 230 4.59 -8.07 11.31
N ARG A 231 3.55 -7.27 11.53
CA ARG A 231 2.42 -7.58 12.41
C ARG A 231 1.11 -7.37 11.65
N THR A 232 0.09 -8.10 12.04
CA THR A 232 -1.22 -8.05 11.40
C THR A 232 -2.29 -7.56 12.35
N ILE A 233 -3.33 -6.97 11.79
CA ILE A 233 -4.62 -6.77 12.43
C ILE A 233 -5.69 -7.46 11.60
N GLU A 234 -6.59 -8.19 12.27
CA GLU A 234 -7.71 -8.82 11.59
C GLU A 234 -8.76 -7.79 11.22
N VAL A 235 -9.21 -7.83 9.95
CA VAL A 235 -10.39 -7.11 9.49
C VAL A 235 -11.66 -7.92 9.80
N SER A 236 -12.81 -7.27 9.77
CA SER A 236 -14.07 -7.90 10.18
C SER A 236 -14.71 -8.77 9.08
N SER A 237 -14.25 -8.66 7.83
CA SER A 237 -14.79 -9.41 6.69
C SER A 237 -13.74 -9.59 5.62
N GLU A 238 -13.74 -10.74 4.95
CA GLU A 238 -12.90 -11.01 3.78
C GLU A 238 -13.11 -10.00 2.66
N TRP A 239 -14.32 -9.48 2.53
CA TRP A 239 -14.70 -8.49 1.51
C TRP A 239 -13.99 -7.16 1.65
N GLU A 240 -13.44 -6.84 2.82
CA GLU A 240 -12.60 -5.66 2.99
C GLU A 240 -11.28 -5.77 2.24
N LEU A 241 -10.79 -7.00 2.04
CA LEU A 241 -9.53 -7.30 1.37
C LEU A 241 -9.75 -7.88 -0.05
N PHE A 242 -10.97 -7.82 -0.55
CA PHE A 242 -11.33 -8.38 -1.84
C PHE A 242 -10.89 -7.44 -2.96
N ASP A 243 -9.96 -7.91 -3.80
CA ASP A 243 -9.46 -7.19 -4.98
C ASP A 243 -10.39 -7.42 -6.18
N VAL A 244 -10.71 -6.36 -6.91
CA VAL A 244 -11.48 -6.45 -8.15
C VAL A 244 -10.52 -6.48 -9.34
N ASP A 245 -10.26 -7.68 -9.89
CA ASP A 245 -9.36 -7.88 -11.02
C ASP A 245 -10.08 -8.12 -12.34
N THR A 246 -11.24 -8.75 -12.27
CA THR A 246 -12.05 -9.13 -13.41
C THR A 246 -13.45 -8.53 -13.33
N ARG A 247 -14.21 -8.63 -14.44
CA ARG A 247 -15.65 -8.25 -14.41
C ARG A 247 -16.47 -9.18 -13.52
N ASP A 248 -16.10 -10.45 -13.46
CA ASP A 248 -16.74 -11.44 -12.59
C ASP A 248 -16.56 -11.09 -11.11
N ASP A 249 -15.36 -10.58 -10.73
CA ASP A 249 -15.11 -10.09 -9.37
C ASP A 249 -16.02 -8.91 -9.05
N LEU A 250 -16.18 -7.98 -9.99
CA LEU A 250 -17.09 -6.85 -9.81
C LEU A 250 -18.53 -7.30 -9.63
N GLU A 251 -19.02 -8.26 -10.42
CA GLU A 251 -20.37 -8.81 -10.29
C GLU A 251 -20.56 -9.53 -8.96
N GLN A 252 -19.56 -10.28 -8.49
CA GLN A 252 -19.57 -10.91 -7.17
C GLN A 252 -19.68 -9.85 -6.07
N LEU A 253 -18.87 -8.79 -6.16
CA LEU A 253 -18.88 -7.70 -5.21
C LEU A 253 -20.20 -6.95 -5.20
N GLN A 254 -20.75 -6.63 -6.36
CA GLN A 254 -22.08 -6.01 -6.50
C GLN A 254 -23.18 -6.88 -5.87
N THR A 255 -23.12 -8.19 -6.10
CA THR A 255 -24.05 -9.15 -5.50
C THR A 255 -23.92 -9.17 -3.97
N HIS A 256 -22.69 -9.15 -3.46
CA HIS A 256 -22.45 -9.08 -2.01
C HIS A 256 -23.03 -7.80 -1.41
N VAL A 257 -22.75 -6.64 -1.99
CA VAL A 257 -23.25 -5.35 -1.50
C VAL A 257 -24.78 -5.28 -1.56
N ALA A 258 -25.40 -5.82 -2.62
CA ALA A 258 -26.85 -5.88 -2.73
C ALA A 258 -27.50 -6.73 -1.61
N ARG A 259 -26.83 -7.80 -1.18
CA ARG A 259 -27.31 -8.67 -0.09
C ARG A 259 -27.14 -8.05 1.29
N CYS A 260 -26.01 -7.38 1.53
CA CYS A 260 -25.70 -6.78 2.83
C CYS A 260 -26.30 -5.39 3.03
N GLY A 261 -26.89 -4.80 1.99
CA GLY A 261 -27.29 -3.40 1.95
C GLY A 261 -26.08 -2.46 1.89
N SER A 262 -26.28 -1.21 1.49
CA SER A 262 -25.22 -0.20 1.37
C SER A 262 -24.55 0.19 2.71
N ALA A 263 -24.90 -0.45 3.81
CA ALA A 263 -24.32 -0.22 5.13
C ALA A 263 -22.83 -0.63 5.24
N GLY A 264 -22.32 -1.39 4.25
CA GLY A 264 -20.91 -1.79 4.17
C GLY A 264 -20.01 -0.85 3.38
N LEU A 265 -20.59 0.11 2.64
CA LEU A 265 -19.79 1.06 1.85
C LEU A 265 -19.32 2.22 2.73
N PRO A 266 -18.07 2.70 2.57
CA PRO A 266 -17.60 3.93 3.19
C PRO A 266 -18.45 5.11 2.68
N ARG A 267 -19.07 5.84 3.60
CA ARG A 267 -19.89 7.04 3.30
C ARG A 267 -19.01 8.26 3.28
#